data_4e83fb39c862e33928b253a54ef564a2
#
_entry.id   4e83fb39c862e33928b253a54ef564a2
#
_cell.length_a   1.000
_cell.length_b   1.000
_cell.length_c   1.000
_cell.angle_alpha   90.00
_cell.angle_beta   90.00
_cell.angle_gamma   90.00
#
_symmetry.space_group_name_H-M   'P 1'
#
loop_
_entity.id
_entity.type
_entity.pdbx_description
1 polymer ?
#
loop_
_entity_poly.entity_id
_entity_poly.type
_entity_poly.pdbx_seq_one_letter_code
_entity_poly.pdbx_strand_id
1 'polypeptide(L)'
;MNLKTEYLKKLNLKDPYPYINSLNMRSLDGPLWGGKSDIFSSLIKETRPKLIIELGAFLGNSTISMAKTLKENNIECIILTIDTWLGSSEHWLQNKCNLLHLYNNFEFGISSMYNQFLSNVNNEGLSEYIIPIPTTTDTAFEILSYNNFKADIIYMDADHREEIVYTDLVKYSKLLNDNGIIFGHDIDWQGVKNAVIKYCNETNKSYVELMDNLEKQTKFWRII
;
A
#
# COMPACT_ATOMS: atom_id res chain seq x y z
N MET A 1 -8.70 -18.10 16.52
CA MET A 1 -7.45 -17.51 16.01
C MET A 1 -7.90 -16.26 15.28
N ASN A 2 -7.33 -15.09 15.55
CA ASN A 2 -7.74 -13.91 14.81
C ASN A 2 -7.16 -13.94 13.38
N LEU A 3 -7.78 -13.19 12.48
CA LEU A 3 -7.44 -13.16 11.05
C LEU A 3 -5.97 -12.81 10.79
N LYS A 4 -5.40 -11.87 11.57
CA LYS A 4 -3.99 -11.49 11.47
C LYS A 4 -3.07 -12.68 11.76
N THR A 5 -3.32 -13.41 12.83
CA THR A 5 -2.50 -14.57 13.22
C THR A 5 -2.55 -15.68 12.16
N GLU A 6 -3.71 -15.89 11.53
CA GLU A 6 -3.87 -16.84 10.44
C GLU A 6 -2.99 -16.44 9.24
N TYR A 7 -3.03 -15.18 8.83
CA TYR A 7 -2.25 -14.68 7.69
C TYR A 7 -0.74 -14.69 7.96
N LEU A 8 -0.31 -14.28 9.16
CA LEU A 8 1.10 -14.36 9.56
C LEU A 8 1.61 -15.80 9.48
N LYS A 9 0.84 -16.76 9.98
CA LYS A 9 1.20 -18.19 9.89
C LYS A 9 1.28 -18.68 8.44
N LYS A 10 0.30 -18.31 7.62
CA LYS A 10 0.25 -18.66 6.20
C LYS A 10 1.44 -18.11 5.42
N LEU A 11 1.88 -16.90 5.76
CA LEU A 11 3.04 -16.24 5.15
C LEU A 11 4.39 -16.64 5.79
N ASN A 12 4.37 -17.43 6.85
CA ASN A 12 5.55 -17.75 7.66
C ASN A 12 6.29 -16.50 8.16
N LEU A 13 5.52 -15.47 8.52
CA LEU A 13 6.04 -14.21 9.05
C LEU A 13 5.83 -14.12 10.57
N LYS A 14 6.72 -13.37 11.23
CA LYS A 14 6.54 -12.94 12.61
C LYS A 14 5.90 -11.57 12.63
N ASP A 15 5.03 -11.33 13.62
CA ASP A 15 4.49 -9.99 13.86
C ASP A 15 5.63 -9.06 14.32
N PRO A 16 5.93 -7.96 13.60
CA PRO A 16 7.00 -7.06 14.01
C PRO A 16 6.60 -6.13 15.16
N TYR A 17 5.31 -5.87 15.35
CA TYR A 17 4.83 -4.83 16.27
C TYR A 17 5.16 -5.07 17.75
N PRO A 18 5.16 -6.30 18.30
CA PRO A 18 5.59 -6.54 19.67
C PRO A 18 7.03 -6.13 19.98
N TYR A 19 7.87 -5.98 18.95
CA TYR A 19 9.28 -5.63 19.10
C TYR A 19 9.55 -4.13 18.98
N ILE A 20 8.56 -3.32 18.61
CA ILE A 20 8.70 -1.85 18.40
C ILE A 20 9.00 -1.13 19.72
N ASN A 21 8.54 -1.64 20.87
CA ASN A 21 8.80 -1.05 22.17
C ASN A 21 10.30 -0.98 22.54
N SER A 22 11.16 -1.68 21.80
CA SER A 22 12.62 -1.60 21.93
C SER A 22 13.23 -0.52 21.01
N LEU A 23 12.47 0.01 20.07
CA LEU A 23 12.90 1.06 19.16
C LEU A 23 12.49 2.41 19.77
N ASN A 24 13.38 3.40 19.70
CA ASN A 24 13.02 4.79 20.02
C ASN A 24 11.91 5.22 19.05
N MET A 25 10.66 5.25 19.54
CA MET A 25 9.51 5.64 18.76
C MET A 25 9.68 7.08 18.30
N ARG A 26 9.84 7.28 17.01
CA ARG A 26 9.91 8.62 16.40
C ARG A 26 8.49 9.14 16.22
N SER A 27 8.29 10.44 16.49
CA SER A 27 7.10 11.15 16.01
C SER A 27 7.08 11.14 14.47
N LEU A 28 5.90 11.37 13.88
CA LEU A 28 5.74 11.54 12.44
C LEU A 28 6.60 12.71 11.95
N ASP A 29 7.83 12.42 11.50
CA ASP A 29 8.74 13.39 10.93
C ASP A 29 8.71 13.26 9.41
N GLY A 30 8.05 14.19 8.74
CA GLY A 30 8.07 14.29 7.29
C GLY A 30 6.73 14.61 6.65
N PRO A 31 6.73 14.97 5.37
CA PRO A 31 5.49 15.18 4.63
C PRO A 31 4.75 13.84 4.48
N LEU A 32 3.56 13.79 5.02
CA LEU A 32 2.65 12.68 4.86
C LEU A 32 1.89 12.90 3.54
N TRP A 33 2.29 12.22 2.48
CA TRP A 33 1.61 12.30 1.19
C TRP A 33 0.40 11.35 1.14
N GLY A 34 -0.68 11.81 0.53
CA GLY A 34 -1.84 10.99 0.14
C GLY A 34 -2.69 10.42 1.27
N GLY A 35 -2.60 10.93 2.50
CA GLY A 35 -3.12 10.22 3.66
C GLY A 35 -4.57 10.45 4.05
N LYS A 36 -5.22 11.46 3.53
CA LYS A 36 -6.64 11.74 3.89
C LYS A 36 -7.47 11.81 2.62
N SER A 37 -7.81 10.66 2.08
CA SER A 37 -8.69 10.56 0.93
C SER A 37 -10.04 9.96 1.33
N ASP A 38 -11.12 10.54 0.87
CA ASP A 38 -12.46 9.95 1.01
C ASP A 38 -12.65 8.73 0.11
N ILE A 39 -11.80 8.56 -0.90
CA ILE A 39 -11.80 7.40 -1.79
C ILE A 39 -11.61 6.10 -1.00
N PHE A 40 -10.61 6.04 -0.10
CA PHE A 40 -10.38 4.85 0.73
C PHE A 40 -11.63 4.48 1.55
N SER A 41 -12.22 5.47 2.22
CA SER A 41 -13.40 5.23 3.06
C SER A 41 -14.62 4.81 2.24
N SER A 42 -14.78 5.37 1.05
CA SER A 42 -15.88 5.03 0.13
C SER A 42 -15.75 3.59 -0.36
N LEU A 43 -14.58 3.22 -0.92
CA LEU A 43 -14.34 1.89 -1.47
C LEU A 43 -14.37 0.79 -0.40
N ILE A 44 -13.83 1.05 0.79
CA ILE A 44 -13.87 0.10 1.91
C ILE A 44 -15.30 -0.13 2.41
N LYS A 45 -16.12 0.91 2.52
CA LYS A 45 -17.53 0.79 2.92
C LYS A 45 -18.35 0.05 1.87
N GLU A 46 -18.11 0.32 0.57
CA GLU A 46 -18.75 -0.38 -0.55
C GLU A 46 -18.41 -1.87 -0.54
N THR A 47 -17.13 -2.21 -0.42
CA THR A 47 -16.63 -3.58 -0.60
C THR A 47 -16.75 -4.43 0.66
N ARG A 48 -16.61 -3.82 1.86
CA ARG A 48 -16.47 -4.50 3.16
C ARG A 48 -15.45 -5.64 3.09
N PRO A 49 -14.18 -5.34 2.74
CA PRO A 49 -13.16 -6.32 2.41
C PRO A 49 -12.78 -7.18 3.61
N LYS A 50 -12.27 -8.38 3.34
CA LYS A 50 -11.55 -9.25 4.30
C LYS A 50 -10.04 -9.15 4.11
N LEU A 51 -9.61 -8.85 2.89
CA LEU A 51 -8.20 -8.68 2.54
C LEU A 51 -8.01 -7.50 1.60
N ILE A 52 -7.13 -6.58 2.00
CA ILE A 52 -6.60 -5.52 1.16
C ILE A 52 -5.13 -5.83 0.89
N ILE A 53 -4.68 -5.71 -0.36
CA ILE A 53 -3.26 -5.69 -0.73
C ILE A 53 -2.92 -4.26 -1.14
N GLU A 54 -1.90 -3.69 -0.51
CA GLU A 54 -1.37 -2.37 -0.81
C GLU A 54 0.05 -2.50 -1.37
N LEU A 55 0.29 -1.89 -2.52
CA LEU A 55 1.61 -1.79 -3.15
C LEU A 55 2.13 -0.36 -2.99
N GLY A 56 3.20 -0.20 -2.23
CA GLY A 56 3.74 1.10 -1.85
C GLY A 56 3.09 1.65 -0.57
N ALA A 57 3.82 1.55 0.53
CA ALA A 57 3.34 2.00 1.84
C ALA A 57 4.05 3.27 2.32
N PHE A 58 5.29 3.45 1.91
CA PHE A 58 6.14 4.55 2.37
C PHE A 58 6.12 4.68 3.91
N LEU A 59 5.64 5.82 4.45
CA LEU A 59 5.52 6.04 5.89
C LEU A 59 4.16 5.63 6.48
N GLY A 60 3.28 5.02 5.67
CA GLY A 60 2.04 4.38 6.10
C GLY A 60 0.79 5.26 6.06
N ASN A 61 0.79 6.35 5.33
CA ASN A 61 -0.33 7.30 5.35
C ASN A 61 -1.63 6.69 4.77
N SER A 62 -1.57 6.11 3.58
CA SER A 62 -2.66 5.37 2.95
C SER A 62 -3.07 4.15 3.79
N THR A 63 -2.07 3.36 4.23
CA THR A 63 -2.26 2.19 5.10
C THR A 63 -3.05 2.55 6.37
N ILE A 64 -2.63 3.61 7.06
CA ILE A 64 -3.26 4.12 8.29
C ILE A 64 -4.67 4.63 8.00
N SER A 65 -4.87 5.35 6.90
CA SER A 65 -6.19 5.86 6.49
C SER A 65 -7.18 4.71 6.24
N MET A 66 -6.75 3.68 5.51
CA MET A 66 -7.54 2.48 5.27
C MET A 66 -7.84 1.74 6.58
N ALA A 67 -6.83 1.52 7.44
CA ALA A 67 -7.00 0.83 8.71
C ALA A 67 -7.92 1.59 9.69
N LYS A 68 -7.85 2.92 9.74
CA LYS A 68 -8.81 3.75 10.49
C LYS A 68 -10.24 3.51 10.03
N THR A 69 -10.45 3.51 8.72
CA THR A 69 -11.78 3.24 8.14
C THR A 69 -12.30 1.85 8.52
N LEU A 70 -11.45 0.83 8.47
CA LEU A 70 -11.82 -0.52 8.89
C LEU A 70 -12.24 -0.55 10.38
N LYS A 71 -11.43 0.05 11.25
CA LYS A 71 -11.68 0.13 12.70
C LYS A 71 -12.99 0.87 13.02
N GLU A 72 -13.18 2.05 12.43
CA GLU A 72 -14.37 2.89 12.65
C GLU A 72 -15.68 2.22 12.19
N ASN A 73 -15.61 1.35 11.18
CA ASN A 73 -16.78 0.66 10.63
C ASN A 73 -16.90 -0.80 11.11
N ASN A 74 -16.09 -1.22 12.09
CA ASN A 74 -16.05 -2.59 12.62
C ASN A 74 -15.96 -3.65 11.50
N ILE A 75 -15.03 -3.44 10.56
CA ILE A 75 -14.78 -4.36 9.46
C ILE A 75 -13.57 -5.22 9.82
N GLU A 76 -13.76 -6.53 9.93
CA GLU A 76 -12.68 -7.49 10.15
C GLU A 76 -11.94 -7.72 8.83
N CYS A 77 -10.77 -7.08 8.70
CA CYS A 77 -9.96 -7.10 7.49
C CYS A 77 -8.48 -7.00 7.83
N ILE A 78 -7.62 -7.57 6.99
CA ILE A 78 -6.17 -7.39 7.05
C ILE A 78 -5.71 -6.61 5.82
N ILE A 79 -4.80 -5.68 6.03
CA ILE A 79 -4.06 -4.99 4.98
C ILE A 79 -2.66 -5.64 4.93
N LEU A 80 -2.36 -6.33 3.81
CA LEU A 80 -1.00 -6.74 3.48
C LEU A 80 -0.35 -5.59 2.73
N THR A 81 0.54 -4.89 3.39
CA THR A 81 1.21 -3.73 2.79
C THR A 81 2.63 -4.08 2.38
N ILE A 82 2.94 -3.85 1.12
CA ILE A 82 4.17 -4.28 0.46
C ILE A 82 4.98 -3.05 0.10
N ASP A 83 6.18 -2.97 0.63
CA ASP A 83 7.16 -1.95 0.31
C ASP A 83 8.56 -2.49 0.59
N THR A 84 9.55 -2.00 -0.07
CA THR A 84 10.95 -2.30 0.26
C THR A 84 11.44 -1.45 1.43
N TRP A 85 10.79 -0.31 1.66
CA TRP A 85 11.24 0.78 2.55
C TRP A 85 12.68 1.24 2.28
N LEU A 86 13.13 1.05 1.04
CA LEU A 86 14.43 1.52 0.55
C LEU A 86 14.32 2.81 -0.27
N GLY A 87 13.09 3.22 -0.57
CA GLY A 87 12.78 4.37 -1.41
C GLY A 87 12.84 4.07 -2.91
N SER A 88 12.14 4.88 -3.69
CA SER A 88 12.17 4.86 -5.16
C SER A 88 13.38 5.62 -5.72
N SER A 89 13.68 5.42 -7.00
CA SER A 89 14.75 6.17 -7.69
C SER A 89 14.55 7.69 -7.63
N GLU A 90 13.31 8.15 -7.65
CA GLU A 90 12.97 9.58 -7.55
C GLU A 90 13.39 10.18 -6.21
N HIS A 91 13.22 9.42 -5.14
CA HIS A 91 13.66 9.83 -3.80
C HIS A 91 15.18 9.98 -3.72
N TRP A 92 15.93 9.11 -4.39
CA TRP A 92 17.38 9.12 -4.38
C TRP A 92 17.99 10.18 -5.31
N LEU A 93 17.37 10.40 -6.48
CA LEU A 93 17.93 11.26 -7.54
C LEU A 93 17.41 12.71 -7.48
N GLN A 94 16.22 12.90 -6.96
CA GLN A 94 15.57 14.19 -6.92
C GLN A 94 15.43 14.64 -5.47
N ASN A 95 16.29 15.54 -5.03
CA ASN A 95 16.20 16.17 -3.70
C ASN A 95 14.93 17.05 -3.52
N LYS A 96 13.86 16.73 -4.26
CA LYS A 96 12.65 17.56 -4.33
C LYS A 96 11.85 17.59 -3.03
N CYS A 97 12.11 16.65 -2.11
CA CYS A 97 11.19 16.42 -1.00
C CYS A 97 11.80 16.59 0.38
N ASN A 98 13.06 17.04 0.48
CA ASN A 98 13.80 17.09 1.76
C ASN A 98 13.75 15.78 2.58
N LEU A 99 13.53 14.65 1.89
CA LEU A 99 13.42 13.33 2.50
C LEU A 99 14.78 12.63 2.66
N LEU A 100 15.86 13.22 2.15
CA LEU A 100 17.21 12.66 2.30
C LEU A 100 17.56 12.36 3.75
N HIS A 101 17.00 13.12 4.72
CA HIS A 101 17.24 12.82 6.12
C HIS A 101 16.64 11.46 6.55
N LEU A 102 15.56 10.97 5.93
CA LEU A 102 14.99 9.66 6.18
C LEU A 102 15.87 8.56 5.59
N TYR A 103 16.51 8.83 4.45
CA TYR A 103 17.44 7.91 3.80
C TYR A 103 18.84 7.98 4.40
N ASN A 104 19.24 9.13 4.93
CA ASN A 104 20.56 9.32 5.55
C ASN A 104 20.65 8.78 6.98
N ASN A 105 19.54 8.49 7.62
CA ASN A 105 19.52 7.82 8.92
C ASN A 105 19.62 6.31 8.74
N PHE A 106 20.76 5.86 8.20
CA PHE A 106 21.05 4.44 8.10
C PHE A 106 21.57 3.91 9.43
N GLU A 107 20.80 3.06 10.08
CA GLU A 107 21.34 2.20 11.12
C GLU A 107 21.91 0.95 10.44
N PHE A 108 23.22 0.75 10.60
CA PHE A 108 23.94 -0.38 9.97
C PHE A 108 23.80 -0.47 8.44
N GLY A 109 23.65 0.66 7.75
CA GLY A 109 23.49 0.71 6.30
C GLY A 109 22.09 0.39 5.78
N ILE A 110 21.09 0.30 6.65
CA ILE A 110 19.68 0.05 6.29
C ILE A 110 18.85 1.32 6.55
N SER A 111 17.97 1.67 5.62
CA SER A 111 17.05 2.79 5.77
C SER A 111 16.19 2.65 7.04
N SER A 112 16.03 3.74 7.79
CA SER A 112 15.14 3.77 8.95
C SER A 112 13.66 3.88 8.60
N MET A 113 13.29 3.91 7.32
CA MET A 113 11.91 4.10 6.88
C MET A 113 10.97 3.01 7.36
N TYR A 114 11.41 1.75 7.36
CA TYR A 114 10.61 0.66 7.87
C TYR A 114 10.28 0.83 9.36
N ASN A 115 11.27 1.20 10.16
CA ASN A 115 11.06 1.47 11.58
C ASN A 115 10.11 2.66 11.80
N GLN A 116 10.21 3.69 10.96
CA GLN A 116 9.31 4.84 11.01
C GLN A 116 7.88 4.43 10.64
N PHE A 117 7.69 3.63 9.59
CA PHE A 117 6.38 3.08 9.22
C PHE A 117 5.76 2.29 10.38
N LEU A 118 6.50 1.36 10.98
CA LEU A 118 6.02 0.56 12.10
C LEU A 118 5.63 1.44 13.30
N SER A 119 6.43 2.46 13.59
CA SER A 119 6.16 3.41 14.68
C SER A 119 4.88 4.21 14.42
N ASN A 120 4.67 4.67 13.20
CA ASN A 120 3.47 5.41 12.80
C ASN A 120 2.21 4.57 12.99
N VAL A 121 2.22 3.33 12.50
CA VAL A 121 1.10 2.38 12.65
C VAL A 121 0.81 2.10 14.13
N ASN A 122 1.87 1.86 14.91
CA ASN A 122 1.73 1.54 16.34
C ASN A 122 1.18 2.72 17.15
N ASN A 123 1.64 3.95 16.86
CA ASN A 123 1.17 5.17 17.52
C ASN A 123 -0.32 5.42 17.30
N GLU A 124 -0.85 5.00 16.16
CA GLU A 124 -2.28 5.10 15.82
C GLU A 124 -3.12 3.92 16.39
N GLY A 125 -2.47 2.93 17.01
CA GLY A 125 -3.15 1.75 17.56
C GLY A 125 -3.85 0.90 16.51
N LEU A 126 -3.20 0.71 15.36
CA LEU A 126 -3.75 0.04 14.17
C LEU A 126 -2.99 -1.23 13.79
N SER A 127 -2.03 -1.65 14.60
CA SER A 127 -1.18 -2.82 14.32
C SER A 127 -1.97 -4.11 14.07
N GLU A 128 -3.16 -4.26 14.66
CA GLU A 128 -4.02 -5.44 14.48
C GLU A 128 -4.56 -5.60 13.05
N TYR A 129 -4.62 -4.52 12.28
CA TYR A 129 -5.15 -4.52 10.90
C TYR A 129 -4.07 -4.70 9.83
N ILE A 130 -2.79 -4.59 10.17
CA ILE A 130 -1.72 -4.39 9.19
C ILE A 130 -0.63 -5.45 9.35
N ILE A 131 -0.26 -6.07 8.23
CA ILE A 131 0.91 -6.95 8.11
C ILE A 131 1.84 -6.36 7.05
N PRO A 132 2.99 -5.81 7.45
CA PRO A 132 3.98 -5.34 6.51
C PRO A 132 4.79 -6.49 5.91
N ILE A 133 5.03 -6.42 4.60
CA ILE A 133 5.83 -7.38 3.84
C ILE A 133 7.00 -6.62 3.21
N PRO A 134 8.19 -6.60 3.87
CA PRO A 134 9.35 -5.81 3.45
C PRO A 134 10.07 -6.49 2.27
N THR A 135 9.51 -6.33 1.07
CA THR A 135 10.08 -6.87 -0.17
C THR A 135 9.58 -6.10 -1.39
N THR A 136 10.04 -6.47 -2.58
CA THR A 136 9.56 -5.91 -3.84
C THR A 136 8.14 -6.42 -4.17
N THR A 137 7.39 -5.68 -4.96
CA THR A 137 6.08 -6.09 -5.48
C THR A 137 6.17 -7.41 -6.22
N ASP A 138 7.24 -7.61 -6.99
CA ASP A 138 7.50 -8.84 -7.74
C ASP A 138 7.63 -10.07 -6.83
N THR A 139 8.50 -9.99 -5.83
CA THR A 139 8.70 -11.09 -4.85
C THR A 139 7.46 -11.33 -4.01
N ALA A 140 6.76 -10.27 -3.58
CA ALA A 140 5.53 -10.40 -2.83
C ALA A 140 4.44 -11.10 -3.65
N PHE A 141 4.32 -10.78 -4.94
CA PHE A 141 3.38 -11.48 -5.82
C PHE A 141 3.61 -13.01 -5.82
N GLU A 142 4.85 -13.45 -5.96
CA GLU A 142 5.19 -14.88 -5.93
C GLU A 142 4.80 -15.53 -4.60
N ILE A 143 5.11 -14.87 -3.47
CA ILE A 143 4.76 -15.35 -2.13
C ILE A 143 3.23 -15.46 -1.97
N LEU A 144 2.49 -14.42 -2.36
CA LEU A 144 1.04 -14.37 -2.22
C LEU A 144 0.34 -15.37 -3.15
N SER A 145 0.85 -15.50 -4.37
CA SER A 145 0.34 -16.45 -5.36
C SER A 145 0.55 -17.90 -4.91
N TYR A 146 1.77 -18.24 -4.46
CA TYR A 146 2.09 -19.57 -3.92
C TYR A 146 1.18 -19.96 -2.76
N ASN A 147 0.85 -19.01 -1.90
CA ASN A 147 -0.02 -19.21 -0.75
C ASN A 147 -1.52 -19.05 -1.07
N ASN A 148 -1.91 -18.93 -2.35
CA ASN A 148 -3.30 -18.79 -2.80
C ASN A 148 -4.05 -17.65 -2.08
N PHE A 149 -3.42 -16.49 -1.94
CA PHE A 149 -4.11 -15.30 -1.45
C PHE A 149 -5.01 -14.72 -2.54
N LYS A 150 -6.21 -14.27 -2.13
CA LYS A 150 -7.14 -13.53 -2.97
C LYS A 150 -7.64 -12.32 -2.22
N ALA A 151 -7.51 -11.14 -2.81
CA ALA A 151 -7.86 -9.87 -2.21
C ALA A 151 -9.22 -9.35 -2.70
N ASP A 152 -9.89 -8.64 -1.83
CA ASP A 152 -11.12 -7.92 -2.18
C ASP A 152 -10.80 -6.51 -2.70
N ILE A 153 -9.69 -5.95 -2.24
CA ILE A 153 -9.18 -4.66 -2.73
C ILE A 153 -7.68 -4.79 -2.99
N ILE A 154 -7.23 -4.25 -4.13
CA ILE A 154 -5.82 -4.02 -4.43
C ILE A 154 -5.62 -2.53 -4.67
N TYR A 155 -4.75 -1.90 -3.88
CA TYR A 155 -4.35 -0.50 -4.02
C TYR A 155 -2.92 -0.41 -4.52
N MET A 156 -2.69 0.39 -5.57
CA MET A 156 -1.41 0.50 -6.26
C MET A 156 -0.86 1.93 -6.19
N ASP A 157 0.27 2.08 -5.50
CA ASP A 157 0.95 3.37 -5.30
C ASP A 157 2.46 3.18 -5.05
N ALA A 158 3.11 2.26 -5.79
CA ALA A 158 4.50 1.87 -5.56
C ALA A 158 5.49 2.53 -6.52
N ASP A 159 5.29 2.38 -7.81
CA ASP A 159 6.19 2.87 -8.87
C ASP A 159 5.38 3.70 -9.89
N HIS A 160 6.05 4.62 -10.60
CA HIS A 160 5.42 5.49 -11.59
C HIS A 160 5.90 5.22 -13.02
N ARG A 161 6.81 4.26 -13.20
CA ARG A 161 7.30 3.84 -14.53
C ARG A 161 6.30 2.91 -15.18
N GLU A 162 5.97 3.19 -16.44
CA GLU A 162 4.94 2.47 -17.23
C GLU A 162 5.10 0.95 -17.16
N GLU A 163 6.31 0.43 -17.41
CA GLU A 163 6.57 -1.00 -17.46
C GLU A 163 6.35 -1.69 -16.11
N ILE A 164 6.68 -1.02 -15.01
CA ILE A 164 6.54 -1.58 -13.66
C ILE A 164 5.06 -1.57 -13.25
N VAL A 165 4.38 -0.43 -13.39
CA VAL A 165 2.95 -0.31 -13.07
C VAL A 165 2.12 -1.29 -13.91
N TYR A 166 2.42 -1.41 -15.20
CA TYR A 166 1.75 -2.39 -16.07
C TYR A 166 1.99 -3.84 -15.60
N THR A 167 3.23 -4.18 -15.26
CA THR A 167 3.58 -5.52 -14.78
C THR A 167 2.85 -5.84 -13.47
N ASP A 168 2.80 -4.90 -12.56
CA ASP A 168 2.09 -5.04 -11.29
C ASP A 168 0.57 -5.20 -11.53
N LEU A 169 -0.03 -4.41 -12.43
CA LEU A 169 -1.44 -4.58 -12.83
C LEU A 169 -1.73 -5.99 -13.34
N VAL A 170 -0.91 -6.50 -14.28
CA VAL A 170 -1.08 -7.84 -14.86
C VAL A 170 -0.90 -8.94 -13.82
N LYS A 171 0.05 -8.79 -12.90
CA LYS A 171 0.30 -9.76 -11.84
C LYS A 171 -0.80 -9.74 -10.79
N TYR A 172 -1.02 -8.61 -10.17
CA TYR A 172 -1.90 -8.48 -9.02
C TYR A 172 -3.38 -8.63 -9.37
N SER A 173 -3.80 -8.32 -10.60
CA SER A 173 -5.17 -8.65 -11.04
C SER A 173 -5.51 -10.14 -10.92
N LYS A 174 -4.52 -11.04 -10.99
CA LYS A 174 -4.71 -12.48 -10.80
C LYS A 174 -4.97 -12.86 -9.33
N LEU A 175 -4.62 -11.98 -8.40
CA LEU A 175 -4.88 -12.14 -6.97
C LEU A 175 -6.21 -11.51 -6.53
N LEU A 176 -6.96 -10.87 -7.44
CA LEU A 176 -8.24 -10.27 -7.13
C LEU A 176 -9.33 -11.34 -7.03
N ASN A 177 -10.24 -11.18 -6.08
CA ASN A 177 -11.49 -11.93 -6.02
C ASN A 177 -12.42 -11.50 -7.18
N ASP A 178 -13.42 -12.35 -7.54
CA ASP A 178 -14.31 -12.09 -8.67
C ASP A 178 -15.04 -10.74 -8.61
N ASN A 179 -15.39 -10.27 -7.41
CA ASN A 179 -16.02 -8.97 -7.17
C ASN A 179 -15.06 -7.95 -6.54
N GLY A 180 -13.77 -8.21 -6.61
CA GLY A 180 -12.76 -7.36 -6.02
C GLY A 180 -12.53 -6.09 -6.84
N ILE A 181 -11.91 -5.11 -6.19
CA ILE A 181 -11.57 -3.80 -6.77
C ILE A 181 -10.07 -3.66 -6.89
N ILE A 182 -9.62 -3.21 -8.05
CA ILE A 182 -8.26 -2.72 -8.24
C ILE A 182 -8.31 -1.24 -8.57
N PHE A 183 -7.55 -0.45 -7.81
CA PHE A 183 -7.46 0.99 -7.98
C PHE A 183 -6.06 1.47 -7.58
N GLY A 184 -5.70 2.69 -7.94
CA GLY A 184 -4.39 3.25 -7.62
C GLY A 184 -4.39 4.77 -7.61
N HIS A 185 -3.22 5.32 -7.38
CA HIS A 185 -2.98 6.76 -7.31
C HIS A 185 -2.17 7.26 -8.53
N ASP A 186 -1.90 8.55 -8.56
CA ASP A 186 -1.00 9.24 -9.52
C ASP A 186 -1.34 9.02 -11.01
N ILE A 187 -2.64 9.00 -11.37
CA ILE A 187 -3.08 8.93 -12.78
C ILE A 187 -2.61 10.12 -13.62
N ASP A 188 -2.24 11.22 -12.99
CA ASP A 188 -1.63 12.40 -13.60
C ASP A 188 -0.17 12.18 -14.03
N TRP A 189 0.49 11.12 -13.57
CA TRP A 189 1.80 10.71 -14.05
C TRP A 189 1.68 9.92 -15.35
N GLN A 190 2.41 10.36 -16.38
CA GLN A 190 2.29 9.76 -17.72
C GLN A 190 2.56 8.25 -17.74
N GLY A 191 3.54 7.76 -16.96
CA GLY A 191 3.85 6.33 -16.89
C GLY A 191 2.70 5.52 -16.30
N VAL A 192 2.08 6.01 -15.22
CA VAL A 192 0.91 5.38 -14.59
C VAL A 192 -0.26 5.36 -15.57
N LYS A 193 -0.57 6.50 -16.19
CA LYS A 193 -1.67 6.62 -17.17
C LYS A 193 -1.49 5.68 -18.36
N ASN A 194 -0.29 5.62 -18.92
CA ASN A 194 0.01 4.73 -20.03
C ASN A 194 -0.17 3.26 -19.66
N ALA A 195 0.32 2.86 -18.47
CA ALA A 195 0.19 1.50 -17.96
C ALA A 195 -1.27 1.08 -17.80
N VAL A 196 -2.09 1.96 -17.21
CA VAL A 196 -3.53 1.73 -16.99
C VAL A 196 -4.25 1.58 -18.34
N ILE A 197 -4.01 2.50 -19.29
CA ILE A 197 -4.61 2.44 -20.64
C ILE A 197 -4.20 1.15 -21.36
N LYS A 198 -2.91 0.81 -21.34
CA LYS A 198 -2.40 -0.42 -21.96
C LYS A 198 -3.07 -1.66 -21.38
N TYR A 199 -3.13 -1.77 -20.05
CA TYR A 199 -3.80 -2.87 -19.37
C TYR A 199 -5.27 -2.98 -19.76
N CYS A 200 -6.01 -1.86 -19.78
CA CYS A 200 -7.42 -1.84 -20.18
C CYS A 200 -7.61 -2.33 -21.62
N ASN A 201 -6.79 -1.86 -22.56
CA ASN A 201 -6.88 -2.25 -23.96
C ASN A 201 -6.63 -3.75 -24.17
N GLU A 202 -5.64 -4.33 -23.47
CA GLU A 202 -5.28 -5.74 -23.60
C GLU A 202 -6.26 -6.70 -22.90
N THR A 203 -6.96 -6.22 -21.88
CA THR A 203 -7.91 -7.03 -21.09
C THR A 203 -9.37 -6.77 -21.42
N ASN A 204 -9.64 -5.89 -22.39
CA ASN A 204 -10.99 -5.42 -22.77
C ASN A 204 -11.77 -4.87 -21.56
N LYS A 205 -11.06 -4.16 -20.68
CA LYS A 205 -11.59 -3.44 -19.51
C LYS A 205 -11.55 -1.94 -19.77
N SER A 206 -12.13 -1.18 -18.85
CA SER A 206 -12.01 0.27 -18.84
C SER A 206 -11.56 0.76 -17.46
N TYR A 207 -11.28 2.04 -17.33
CA TYR A 207 -11.00 2.65 -16.05
C TYR A 207 -11.77 3.95 -15.90
N VAL A 208 -11.97 4.36 -14.66
CA VAL A 208 -12.52 5.67 -14.31
C VAL A 208 -11.52 6.40 -13.43
N GLU A 209 -11.42 7.70 -13.61
CA GLU A 209 -10.70 8.59 -12.71
C GLU A 209 -11.63 8.99 -11.57
N LEU A 210 -11.13 8.93 -10.34
CA LEU A 210 -11.91 9.22 -9.14
C LEU A 210 -11.48 10.57 -8.57
N MET A 211 -12.48 11.41 -8.31
CA MET A 211 -12.29 12.70 -7.66
C MET A 211 -12.21 12.53 -6.15
N ASP A 212 -11.08 12.92 -5.56
CA ASP A 212 -10.96 13.06 -4.12
C ASP A 212 -11.59 14.39 -3.69
N ASN A 213 -12.66 14.31 -2.92
CA ASN A 213 -13.39 15.50 -2.48
C ASN A 213 -12.66 16.25 -1.35
N LEU A 214 -11.78 15.59 -0.60
CA LEU A 214 -11.02 16.22 0.47
C LEU A 214 -9.85 17.04 -0.10
N GLU A 215 -9.12 16.48 -1.05
CA GLU A 215 -7.99 17.15 -1.70
C GLU A 215 -8.42 17.98 -2.92
N LYS A 216 -9.65 17.79 -3.41
CA LYS A 216 -10.18 18.41 -4.64
C LYS A 216 -9.32 18.14 -5.87
N GLN A 217 -8.79 16.92 -5.96
CA GLN A 217 -7.90 16.49 -7.03
C GLN A 217 -8.34 15.14 -7.59
N THR A 218 -8.16 14.97 -8.89
CA THR A 218 -8.41 13.70 -9.59
C THR A 218 -7.08 13.01 -9.82
N LYS A 219 -6.63 12.26 -8.84
CA LYS A 219 -5.37 11.51 -8.91
C LYS A 219 -5.56 10.00 -8.81
N PHE A 220 -6.73 9.56 -8.36
CA PHE A 220 -7.04 8.15 -8.25
C PHE A 220 -7.67 7.62 -9.53
N TRP A 221 -7.48 6.34 -9.77
CA TRP A 221 -8.09 5.58 -10.86
C TRP A 221 -8.60 4.24 -10.34
N ARG A 222 -9.64 3.67 -10.98
CA ARG A 222 -10.21 2.35 -10.69
C ARG A 222 -10.48 1.62 -12.00
N ILE A 223 -10.08 0.35 -12.08
CA ILE A 223 -10.43 -0.55 -13.20
C ILE A 223 -11.90 -0.99 -13.05
N ILE A 224 -12.64 -0.98 -14.16
CA ILE A 224 -14.05 -1.39 -14.24
C ILE A 224 -14.28 -2.36 -15.40
#